data_a8ed50a086fe101622380bc4425d7610
#
_entry.id   a8ed50a086fe101622380bc4425d7610
#
_cell.length_a   1.000
_cell.length_b   1.000
_cell.length_c   1.000
_cell.angle_alpha   90.00
_cell.angle_beta   90.00
_cell.angle_gamma   90.00
#
_symmetry.space_group_name_H-M   'P 1'
#
loop_
_entity.id
_entity.type
_entity.pdbx_description
1 polymer ?
#
loop_
_entity_poly.entity_id
_entity_poly.type
_entity_poly.pdbx_seq_one_letter_code
_entity_poly.pdbx_strand_id
1 'polypeptide(L)'
;MSTTVEGTTTDFKVADLGLAGFGRKEIQLAEHEMPGLMSTRAEYAERQPLKGARITGSLHMTIQTAVLIETLVALGAEVRWASCNIFSTQDHAAAAVVVGPDGTPENPRGVPVYAWKGETLEEYWWCAERALMWPDFEGPNMILDDGGDATLLVHKGVEYERAGAVPDPAGADSEELQIVLATLQRSLAEDPERWTKIAAQIKGVTEETTTGVHRLYQFAEQGTLLFPAINVNDAVTKSKFDNKYGCRHSLIDGINRATDVLIGGKVAVVCGYGDVGKGCAESLRGQGARVIITEVDPICALQAAMDGYQVATLEDVLDTADIFITSTGNKDVITADQMARMKHQAIVGNIGHFDNEIDMAGLAKLDGVQRINIKPQVDEWVFADGHTIIVLSEGRLLNLGNATGHPSFVMSNSFTNQVIAQIELFGHPEMYEKRVYTLPKHLDEKVARLHLSALGVKLTELTPEQAAYLGVPVEGPYKPDHYRY
;
A
#
# COMPACT_ATOMS: atom_id res chain seq x y z
N MET A 1 19.36 -0.11 -21.55
CA MET A 1 20.27 -1.01 -22.28
C MET A 1 20.16 -2.38 -21.65
N SER A 2 19.61 -3.35 -22.38
CA SER A 2 19.45 -4.73 -21.91
C SER A 2 20.81 -5.42 -21.94
N THR A 3 21.36 -5.79 -20.80
CA THR A 3 22.50 -6.71 -20.71
C THR A 3 21.96 -8.13 -20.71
N THR A 4 21.85 -8.72 -21.89
CA THR A 4 21.69 -10.18 -22.05
C THR A 4 23.04 -10.84 -21.76
N VAL A 5 23.12 -11.51 -20.60
CA VAL A 5 24.13 -12.55 -20.37
C VAL A 5 23.55 -13.84 -20.93
N GLU A 6 24.23 -14.42 -21.90
CA GLU A 6 23.85 -15.69 -22.52
C GLU A 6 23.80 -16.81 -21.46
N GLY A 7 22.64 -17.43 -21.30
CA GLY A 7 22.54 -18.79 -20.77
C GLY A 7 21.75 -19.04 -19.49
N THR A 8 21.27 -18.03 -18.75
CA THR A 8 20.28 -18.23 -17.67
C THR A 8 19.30 -17.06 -17.65
N THR A 9 18.02 -17.34 -17.87
CA THR A 9 16.97 -16.37 -17.59
C THR A 9 17.01 -16.05 -16.10
N THR A 10 17.50 -14.84 -15.77
CA THR A 10 17.50 -14.38 -14.38
C THR A 10 16.06 -14.22 -13.90
N ASP A 11 15.72 -14.90 -12.81
CA ASP A 11 14.35 -14.91 -12.24
C ASP A 11 14.09 -13.67 -11.37
N PHE A 12 14.44 -12.48 -11.85
CA PHE A 12 14.15 -11.17 -11.24
C PHE A 12 14.32 -10.05 -12.27
N LYS A 13 13.75 -8.87 -11.98
CA LYS A 13 14.03 -7.64 -12.73
C LYS A 13 13.98 -6.43 -11.79
N VAL A 14 15.11 -5.80 -11.56
CA VAL A 14 15.29 -4.59 -10.74
C VAL A 14 16.17 -3.58 -11.50
N ALA A 15 16.21 -2.33 -11.03
CA ALA A 15 16.92 -1.26 -11.72
C ALA A 15 18.45 -1.49 -11.78
N ASP A 16 19.09 -1.76 -10.64
CA ASP A 16 20.54 -1.91 -10.53
C ASP A 16 20.94 -2.70 -9.27
N LEU A 17 21.50 -3.90 -9.44
CA LEU A 17 22.00 -4.72 -8.34
C LEU A 17 23.18 -4.06 -7.59
N GLY A 18 23.90 -3.14 -8.20
CA GLY A 18 25.01 -2.39 -7.58
C GLY A 18 24.55 -1.56 -6.36
N LEU A 19 23.27 -1.27 -6.25
CA LEU A 19 22.67 -0.56 -5.11
C LEU A 19 22.48 -1.44 -3.86
N ALA A 20 22.66 -2.76 -3.94
CA ALA A 20 22.38 -3.70 -2.88
C ALA A 20 23.14 -3.40 -1.57
N GLY A 21 24.41 -2.97 -1.68
CA GLY A 21 25.21 -2.63 -0.50
C GLY A 21 24.69 -1.41 0.27
N PHE A 22 24.10 -0.45 -0.42
CA PHE A 22 23.40 0.67 0.21
C PHE A 22 22.08 0.19 0.85
N GLY A 23 21.26 -0.53 0.09
CA GLY A 23 20.01 -1.08 0.60
C GLY A 23 20.18 -1.95 1.84
N ARG A 24 21.23 -2.78 1.90
CA ARG A 24 21.52 -3.61 3.07
C ARG A 24 21.75 -2.80 4.35
N LYS A 25 22.44 -1.67 4.25
CA LYS A 25 22.67 -0.78 5.40
C LYS A 25 21.38 -0.14 5.88
N GLU A 26 20.51 0.27 4.97
CA GLU A 26 19.22 0.83 5.33
C GLU A 26 18.25 -0.22 5.89
N ILE A 27 18.27 -1.45 5.38
CA ILE A 27 17.52 -2.57 5.97
C ILE A 27 17.95 -2.78 7.43
N GLN A 28 19.26 -2.82 7.71
CA GLN A 28 19.78 -2.95 9.08
C GLN A 28 19.33 -1.81 9.99
N LEU A 29 19.32 -0.58 9.47
CA LEU A 29 18.79 0.58 10.20
C LEU A 29 17.29 0.42 10.50
N ALA A 30 16.51 0.00 9.51
CA ALA A 30 15.05 -0.21 9.67
C ALA A 30 14.74 -1.33 10.68
N GLU A 31 15.50 -2.41 10.72
CA GLU A 31 15.32 -3.50 11.68
C GLU A 31 15.34 -3.01 13.15
N HIS A 32 16.19 -2.01 13.47
CA HIS A 32 16.23 -1.41 14.81
C HIS A 32 14.94 -0.64 15.15
N GLU A 33 14.26 -0.11 14.14
CA GLU A 33 13.03 0.67 14.28
C GLU A 33 11.76 -0.18 14.08
N MET A 34 11.89 -1.51 13.89
CA MET A 34 10.77 -2.43 13.64
C MET A 34 10.65 -3.51 14.73
N PRO A 35 10.47 -3.12 16.01
CA PRO A 35 10.59 -4.03 17.14
C PRO A 35 9.56 -5.16 17.15
N GLY A 36 8.32 -4.89 16.72
CA GLY A 36 7.28 -5.91 16.67
C GLY A 36 7.56 -6.98 15.61
N LEU A 37 8.00 -6.55 14.43
CA LEU A 37 8.33 -7.45 13.33
C LEU A 37 9.57 -8.29 13.66
N MET A 38 10.60 -7.67 14.23
CA MET A 38 11.83 -8.38 14.63
C MET A 38 11.57 -9.35 15.79
N SER A 39 10.71 -9.01 16.75
CA SER A 39 10.28 -9.91 17.83
C SER A 39 9.49 -11.10 17.26
N THR A 40 8.63 -10.87 16.28
CA THR A 40 7.89 -11.94 15.58
C THR A 40 8.83 -12.86 14.83
N ARG A 41 9.83 -12.31 14.12
CA ARG A 41 10.88 -13.10 13.46
C ARG A 41 11.60 -14.00 14.48
N ALA A 42 12.02 -13.45 15.61
CA ALA A 42 12.72 -14.19 16.65
C ALA A 42 11.83 -15.28 17.30
N GLU A 43 10.55 -15.00 17.55
CA GLU A 43 9.62 -15.95 18.18
C GLU A 43 9.35 -17.19 17.30
N TYR A 44 9.26 -16.98 15.97
CA TYR A 44 8.79 -18.02 15.05
C TYR A 44 9.89 -18.63 14.18
N ALA A 45 11.10 -18.08 14.09
CA ALA A 45 12.15 -18.53 13.18
C ALA A 45 12.51 -20.03 13.37
N GLU A 46 12.62 -20.51 14.62
CA GLU A 46 12.94 -21.92 14.89
C GLU A 46 11.81 -22.88 14.48
N ARG A 47 10.54 -22.46 14.62
CA ARG A 47 9.37 -23.28 14.31
C ARG A 47 9.06 -23.33 12.83
N GLN A 48 9.49 -22.33 12.07
CA GLN A 48 9.24 -22.14 10.65
C GLN A 48 7.77 -22.40 10.25
N PRO A 49 6.80 -21.66 10.80
CA PRO A 49 5.37 -21.90 10.58
C PRO A 49 4.93 -21.72 9.11
N LEU A 50 5.74 -21.04 8.31
CA LEU A 50 5.49 -20.81 6.88
C LEU A 50 6.29 -21.78 5.98
N LYS A 51 6.85 -22.86 6.53
CA LYS A 51 7.54 -23.87 5.71
C LYS A 51 6.59 -24.50 4.69
N GLY A 52 6.95 -24.38 3.40
CA GLY A 52 6.12 -24.81 2.28
C GLY A 52 5.09 -23.74 1.81
N ALA A 53 5.07 -22.57 2.44
CA ALA A 53 4.36 -21.43 1.89
C ALA A 53 5.12 -20.85 0.69
N ARG A 54 4.43 -20.67 -0.43
CA ARG A 54 4.88 -19.91 -1.61
C ARG A 54 4.08 -18.62 -1.64
N ILE A 55 4.70 -17.53 -1.20
CA ILE A 55 4.03 -16.24 -1.04
C ILE A 55 4.38 -15.35 -2.23
N THR A 56 3.38 -14.96 -3.01
CA THR A 56 3.51 -13.82 -3.92
C THR A 56 3.09 -12.56 -3.19
N GLY A 57 4.00 -11.60 -3.08
CA GLY A 57 3.72 -10.27 -2.55
C GLY A 57 3.54 -9.25 -3.67
N SER A 58 2.54 -8.39 -3.54
CA SER A 58 2.28 -7.22 -4.36
C SER A 58 2.05 -6.03 -3.43
N LEU A 59 3.15 -5.46 -2.96
CA LEU A 59 3.16 -4.36 -2.00
C LEU A 59 4.41 -3.51 -2.23
N HIS A 60 4.32 -2.20 -1.94
CA HIS A 60 5.39 -1.22 -2.15
C HIS A 60 6.78 -1.76 -1.79
N MET A 61 7.69 -1.83 -2.75
CA MET A 61 9.03 -2.39 -2.55
C MET A 61 9.97 -1.37 -1.86
N THR A 62 9.70 -1.12 -0.60
CA THR A 62 10.47 -0.21 0.26
C THR A 62 11.48 -0.94 1.13
N ILE A 63 12.31 -0.19 1.86
CA ILE A 63 13.22 -0.74 2.87
C ILE A 63 12.46 -1.53 3.94
N GLN A 64 11.32 -1.03 4.40
CA GLN A 64 10.50 -1.72 5.41
C GLN A 64 9.92 -3.03 4.87
N THR A 65 9.54 -3.03 3.60
CA THR A 65 9.08 -4.25 2.89
C THR A 65 10.21 -5.28 2.75
N ALA A 66 11.45 -4.83 2.56
CA ALA A 66 12.59 -5.75 2.57
C ALA A 66 12.72 -6.49 3.93
N VAL A 67 12.50 -5.79 5.05
CA VAL A 67 12.48 -6.43 6.39
C VAL A 67 11.32 -7.43 6.52
N LEU A 68 10.14 -7.11 5.96
CA LEU A 68 9.00 -8.04 5.90
C LEU A 68 9.35 -9.30 5.10
N ILE A 69 9.86 -9.13 3.89
CA ILE A 69 10.25 -10.26 3.00
C ILE A 69 11.26 -11.17 3.70
N GLU A 70 12.30 -10.61 4.28
CA GLU A 70 13.32 -11.37 4.99
C GLU A 70 12.76 -12.03 6.26
N THR A 71 11.75 -11.45 6.89
CA THR A 71 11.02 -12.09 7.99
C THR A 71 10.24 -13.30 7.49
N LEU A 72 9.46 -13.19 6.42
CA LEU A 72 8.72 -14.31 5.84
C LEU A 72 9.64 -15.47 5.44
N VAL A 73 10.80 -15.17 4.84
CA VAL A 73 11.83 -16.14 4.49
C VAL A 73 12.40 -16.83 5.76
N ALA A 74 12.71 -16.06 6.80
CA ALA A 74 13.20 -16.61 8.07
C ALA A 74 12.17 -17.53 8.74
N LEU A 75 10.88 -17.33 8.49
CA LEU A 75 9.80 -18.19 8.97
C LEU A 75 9.55 -19.41 8.05
N GLY A 76 10.35 -19.60 7.01
CA GLY A 76 10.34 -20.77 6.14
C GLY A 76 9.60 -20.63 4.82
N ALA A 77 9.10 -19.43 4.48
CA ALA A 77 8.41 -19.17 3.21
C ALA A 77 9.41 -19.06 2.04
N GLU A 78 8.97 -19.50 0.88
CA GLU A 78 9.50 -19.06 -0.41
C GLU A 78 8.69 -17.83 -0.85
N VAL A 79 9.37 -16.81 -1.39
CA VAL A 79 8.74 -15.51 -1.67
C VAL A 79 9.09 -15.02 -3.07
N ARG A 80 8.14 -14.40 -3.75
CA ARG A 80 8.31 -13.61 -4.97
C ARG A 80 7.61 -12.28 -4.79
N TRP A 81 8.14 -11.20 -5.34
CA TRP A 81 7.63 -9.87 -5.03
C TRP A 81 7.53 -8.95 -6.24
N ALA A 82 6.45 -8.16 -6.29
CA ALA A 82 6.29 -6.99 -7.15
C ALA A 82 5.84 -5.78 -6.31
N SER A 83 6.03 -4.58 -6.81
CA SER A 83 5.47 -3.39 -6.19
C SER A 83 3.99 -3.24 -6.58
N CYS A 84 3.23 -2.52 -5.77
CA CYS A 84 1.82 -2.17 -6.04
C CYS A 84 1.64 -0.72 -6.53
N ASN A 85 2.73 -0.04 -6.91
CA ASN A 85 2.69 1.32 -7.44
C ASN A 85 3.96 1.63 -8.24
N ILE A 86 3.80 2.31 -9.39
CA ILE A 86 4.91 2.59 -10.33
C ILE A 86 5.99 3.54 -9.77
N PHE A 87 5.71 4.32 -8.73
CA PHE A 87 6.65 5.29 -8.15
C PHE A 87 7.14 4.94 -6.75
N SER A 88 6.64 3.88 -6.13
CA SER A 88 6.90 3.61 -4.71
C SER A 88 8.14 2.76 -4.44
N THR A 89 8.69 2.08 -5.44
CA THR A 89 9.88 1.25 -5.27
C THR A 89 11.09 2.08 -4.85
N GLN A 90 11.81 1.60 -3.85
CA GLN A 90 13.17 2.03 -3.54
C GLN A 90 14.15 1.04 -4.19
N ASP A 91 14.82 1.47 -5.25
CA ASP A 91 15.64 0.57 -6.09
C ASP A 91 16.75 -0.14 -5.31
N HIS A 92 17.31 0.52 -4.29
CA HIS A 92 18.30 -0.08 -3.41
C HIS A 92 17.70 -1.14 -2.46
N ALA A 93 16.42 -1.02 -2.09
CA ALA A 93 15.72 -2.07 -1.34
C ALA A 93 15.48 -3.30 -2.21
N ALA A 94 14.98 -3.11 -3.43
CA ALA A 94 14.78 -4.19 -4.39
C ALA A 94 16.09 -4.92 -4.69
N ALA A 95 17.18 -4.18 -4.94
CA ALA A 95 18.50 -4.74 -5.16
C ALA A 95 19.01 -5.56 -3.96
N ALA A 96 18.86 -5.05 -2.74
CA ALA A 96 19.31 -5.73 -1.52
C ALA A 96 18.54 -7.02 -1.27
N VAL A 97 17.24 -7.05 -1.56
CA VAL A 97 16.40 -8.26 -1.43
C VAL A 97 16.78 -9.32 -2.44
N VAL A 98 17.03 -8.94 -3.71
CA VAL A 98 17.47 -9.87 -4.76
C VAL A 98 18.86 -10.44 -4.46
N VAL A 99 19.80 -9.58 -4.07
CA VAL A 99 21.14 -10.04 -3.71
C VAL A 99 21.11 -10.93 -2.46
N GLY A 100 20.28 -10.59 -1.48
CA GLY A 100 20.16 -11.31 -0.21
C GLY A 100 21.32 -11.04 0.74
N PRO A 101 21.20 -11.49 2.02
CA PRO A 101 22.23 -11.27 3.04
C PRO A 101 23.58 -11.94 2.72
N ASP A 102 23.56 -13.08 2.05
CA ASP A 102 24.72 -13.94 1.78
C ASP A 102 25.15 -13.95 0.30
N GLY A 103 24.52 -13.11 -0.53
CA GLY A 103 24.80 -13.01 -1.97
C GLY A 103 25.72 -11.85 -2.34
N THR A 104 26.03 -11.77 -3.64
CA THR A 104 26.68 -10.61 -4.26
C THR A 104 25.91 -10.20 -5.52
N PRO A 105 26.14 -9.00 -6.06
CA PRO A 105 25.50 -8.60 -7.32
C PRO A 105 25.75 -9.58 -8.48
N GLU A 106 26.93 -10.22 -8.51
CA GLU A 106 27.32 -11.21 -9.52
C GLU A 106 26.74 -12.60 -9.27
N ASN A 107 26.37 -12.90 -8.01
CA ASN A 107 25.80 -14.17 -7.59
C ASN A 107 24.69 -13.91 -6.54
N PRO A 108 23.53 -13.39 -6.95
CA PRO A 108 22.42 -13.11 -6.05
C PRO A 108 21.85 -14.40 -5.47
N ARG A 109 21.48 -14.36 -4.18
CA ARG A 109 20.97 -15.49 -3.41
C ARG A 109 19.73 -15.16 -2.59
N GLY A 110 19.11 -14.01 -2.87
CA GLY A 110 17.94 -13.55 -2.15
C GLY A 110 16.64 -13.99 -2.82
N VAL A 111 15.66 -13.12 -2.76
CA VAL A 111 14.29 -13.35 -3.20
C VAL A 111 14.08 -12.72 -4.59
N PRO A 112 13.40 -13.41 -5.51
CA PRO A 112 12.98 -12.83 -6.78
C PRO A 112 12.11 -11.59 -6.58
N VAL A 113 12.55 -10.44 -7.12
CA VAL A 113 11.80 -9.17 -7.13
C VAL A 113 11.67 -8.67 -8.55
N TYR A 114 10.47 -8.21 -8.89
CA TYR A 114 10.15 -7.54 -10.14
C TYR A 114 9.62 -6.15 -9.79
N ALA A 115 10.50 -5.17 -9.63
CA ALA A 115 10.13 -3.81 -9.28
C ALA A 115 11.28 -2.83 -9.51
N TRP A 116 10.95 -1.62 -9.99
CA TRP A 116 11.84 -0.46 -10.02
C TRP A 116 11.03 0.84 -9.97
N LYS A 117 11.64 1.93 -9.57
CA LYS A 117 10.97 3.22 -9.53
C LYS A 117 10.82 3.80 -10.93
N GLY A 118 9.60 4.18 -11.30
CA GLY A 118 9.29 4.76 -12.60
C GLY A 118 8.97 3.71 -13.68
N GLU A 119 8.38 2.60 -13.29
CA GLU A 119 7.76 1.65 -14.23
C GLU A 119 6.70 2.36 -15.08
N THR A 120 6.54 1.93 -16.34
CA THR A 120 5.31 2.21 -17.08
C THR A 120 4.17 1.34 -16.57
N LEU A 121 2.93 1.64 -16.94
CA LEU A 121 1.79 0.79 -16.55
C LEU A 121 1.92 -0.63 -17.14
N GLU A 122 2.43 -0.79 -18.36
CA GLU A 122 2.69 -2.10 -18.96
C GLU A 122 3.76 -2.88 -18.19
N GLU A 123 4.83 -2.20 -17.78
CA GLU A 123 5.90 -2.81 -16.98
C GLU A 123 5.37 -3.23 -15.60
N TYR A 124 4.55 -2.40 -14.97
CA TYR A 124 3.91 -2.68 -13.69
C TYR A 124 3.05 -3.96 -13.73
N TRP A 125 2.14 -4.06 -14.69
CA TRP A 125 1.28 -5.25 -14.82
C TRP A 125 2.06 -6.48 -15.27
N TRP A 126 3.11 -6.32 -16.05
CA TRP A 126 4.06 -7.38 -16.34
C TRP A 126 4.77 -7.87 -15.08
N CYS A 127 5.23 -6.97 -14.19
CA CYS A 127 5.85 -7.31 -12.92
C CYS A 127 4.88 -8.08 -12.00
N ALA A 128 3.64 -7.63 -11.89
CA ALA A 128 2.61 -8.30 -11.11
C ALA A 128 2.33 -9.72 -11.63
N GLU A 129 2.18 -9.89 -12.96
CA GLU A 129 2.06 -11.20 -13.58
C GLU A 129 3.28 -12.09 -13.28
N ARG A 130 4.51 -11.56 -13.42
CA ARG A 130 5.75 -12.31 -13.16
C ARG A 130 5.89 -12.77 -11.72
N ALA A 131 5.48 -11.98 -10.76
CA ALA A 131 5.49 -12.38 -9.35
C ALA A 131 4.52 -13.56 -9.07
N LEU A 132 3.42 -13.68 -9.85
CA LEU A 132 2.47 -14.78 -9.78
C LEU A 132 2.93 -16.05 -10.54
N MET A 133 3.93 -15.94 -11.42
CA MET A 133 4.45 -17.07 -12.20
C MET A 133 5.66 -17.68 -11.47
N TRP A 134 5.47 -18.87 -10.92
CA TRP A 134 6.50 -19.63 -10.23
C TRP A 134 7.20 -20.63 -11.19
N PRO A 135 8.42 -21.07 -10.89
CA PRO A 135 9.07 -22.14 -11.65
C PRO A 135 8.18 -23.37 -11.79
N ASP A 136 8.41 -24.17 -12.82
CA ASP A 136 7.69 -25.42 -13.09
C ASP A 136 6.17 -25.27 -13.29
N PHE A 137 5.71 -24.08 -13.69
CA PHE A 137 4.29 -23.74 -13.90
C PHE A 137 3.44 -23.84 -12.62
N GLU A 138 4.07 -23.87 -11.47
CA GLU A 138 3.38 -23.71 -10.20
C GLU A 138 2.99 -22.23 -9.98
N GLY A 139 2.07 -22.01 -9.06
CA GLY A 139 1.68 -20.68 -8.59
C GLY A 139 1.99 -20.50 -7.13
N PRO A 140 1.71 -19.32 -6.57
CA PRO A 140 1.72 -19.13 -5.13
C PRO A 140 0.63 -19.97 -4.47
N ASN A 141 0.82 -20.31 -3.19
CA ASN A 141 -0.26 -20.84 -2.35
C ASN A 141 -0.73 -19.84 -1.31
N MET A 142 -0.08 -18.67 -1.25
CA MET A 142 -0.47 -17.51 -0.45
C MET A 142 -0.24 -16.23 -1.25
N ILE A 143 -1.09 -15.22 -1.05
CA ILE A 143 -0.90 -13.87 -1.57
C ILE A 143 -0.82 -12.89 -0.39
N LEU A 144 0.08 -11.91 -0.49
CA LEU A 144 0.15 -10.72 0.35
C LEU A 144 -0.01 -9.52 -0.57
N ASP A 145 -1.16 -8.85 -0.52
CA ASP A 145 -1.55 -7.82 -1.48
C ASP A 145 -1.74 -6.45 -0.81
N ASP A 146 -1.59 -5.41 -1.61
CA ASP A 146 -1.80 -4.02 -1.21
C ASP A 146 -2.49 -3.28 -2.38
N GLY A 147 -3.80 -3.16 -2.30
CA GLY A 147 -4.67 -2.65 -3.35
C GLY A 147 -5.38 -3.73 -4.18
N GLY A 148 -4.99 -4.99 -3.98
CA GLY A 148 -5.68 -6.14 -4.56
C GLY A 148 -5.40 -6.38 -6.04
N ASP A 149 -4.28 -5.91 -6.60
CA ASP A 149 -3.99 -6.06 -8.03
C ASP A 149 -3.53 -7.47 -8.40
N ALA A 150 -2.71 -8.12 -7.57
CA ALA A 150 -2.38 -9.53 -7.77
C ALA A 150 -3.63 -10.42 -7.62
N THR A 151 -4.46 -10.14 -6.63
CA THR A 151 -5.76 -10.80 -6.41
C THR A 151 -6.69 -10.60 -7.60
N LEU A 152 -6.74 -9.38 -8.16
CA LEU A 152 -7.55 -9.05 -9.35
C LEU A 152 -7.14 -9.88 -10.57
N LEU A 153 -5.82 -9.98 -10.84
CA LEU A 153 -5.32 -10.78 -11.97
C LEU A 153 -5.77 -12.24 -11.85
N VAL A 154 -5.68 -12.84 -10.67
CA VAL A 154 -6.12 -14.22 -10.44
C VAL A 154 -7.63 -14.37 -10.65
N HIS A 155 -8.45 -13.47 -10.07
CA HIS A 155 -9.91 -13.53 -10.19
C HIS A 155 -10.38 -13.31 -11.62
N LYS A 156 -9.87 -12.27 -12.30
CA LYS A 156 -10.22 -11.99 -13.70
C LYS A 156 -9.67 -13.03 -14.66
N GLY A 157 -8.49 -13.56 -14.39
CA GLY A 157 -7.93 -14.67 -15.13
C GLY A 157 -8.87 -15.90 -15.12
N VAL A 158 -9.29 -16.32 -13.93
CA VAL A 158 -10.25 -17.44 -13.79
C VAL A 158 -11.60 -17.15 -14.44
N GLU A 159 -12.10 -15.90 -14.29
CA GLU A 159 -13.36 -15.48 -14.93
C GLU A 159 -13.30 -15.65 -16.44
N TYR A 160 -12.22 -15.15 -17.08
CA TYR A 160 -12.09 -15.17 -18.53
C TYR A 160 -11.69 -16.55 -19.09
N GLU A 161 -10.93 -17.35 -18.34
CA GLU A 161 -10.72 -18.77 -18.68
C GLU A 161 -12.03 -19.56 -18.73
N ARG A 162 -12.91 -19.36 -17.73
CA ARG A 162 -14.24 -19.99 -17.70
C ARG A 162 -15.16 -19.50 -18.83
N ALA A 163 -15.04 -18.23 -19.20
CA ALA A 163 -15.78 -17.65 -20.31
C ALA A 163 -15.22 -18.09 -21.68
N GLY A 164 -13.95 -18.54 -21.73
CA GLY A 164 -13.24 -18.88 -22.97
C GLY A 164 -12.87 -17.64 -23.81
N ALA A 165 -13.02 -16.44 -23.27
CA ALA A 165 -12.73 -15.19 -23.97
C ALA A 165 -12.44 -14.05 -22.98
N VAL A 166 -11.56 -13.13 -23.38
CA VAL A 166 -11.30 -11.85 -22.69
C VAL A 166 -11.98 -10.73 -23.48
N PRO A 167 -12.61 -9.74 -22.83
CA PRO A 167 -13.14 -8.55 -23.51
C PRO A 167 -12.07 -7.86 -24.37
N ASP A 168 -12.51 -7.17 -25.43
CA ASP A 168 -11.59 -6.41 -26.29
C ASP A 168 -10.94 -5.27 -25.48
N PRO A 169 -9.60 -5.25 -25.34
CA PRO A 169 -8.90 -4.17 -24.65
C PRO A 169 -9.22 -2.77 -25.18
N ALA A 170 -9.47 -2.64 -26.50
CA ALA A 170 -9.78 -1.36 -27.13
C ALA A 170 -11.10 -0.74 -26.65
N GLY A 171 -11.99 -1.54 -26.08
CA GLY A 171 -13.28 -1.10 -25.53
C GLY A 171 -13.23 -0.72 -24.04
N ALA A 172 -12.08 -0.78 -23.40
CA ALA A 172 -11.97 -0.46 -21.98
C ALA A 172 -11.95 1.04 -21.70
N ASP A 173 -12.52 1.44 -20.56
CA ASP A 173 -12.70 2.86 -20.17
C ASP A 173 -11.41 3.54 -19.71
N SER A 174 -10.35 2.78 -19.40
CA SER A 174 -9.06 3.30 -18.94
C SER A 174 -7.88 2.58 -19.60
N GLU A 175 -6.75 3.26 -19.72
CA GLU A 175 -5.49 2.70 -20.20
C GLU A 175 -5.05 1.50 -19.35
N GLU A 176 -5.17 1.60 -18.04
CA GLU A 176 -4.83 0.53 -17.12
C GLU A 176 -5.66 -0.73 -17.35
N LEU A 177 -6.99 -0.59 -17.49
CA LEU A 177 -7.86 -1.71 -17.81
C LEU A 177 -7.54 -2.33 -19.17
N GLN A 178 -7.17 -1.52 -20.18
CA GLN A 178 -6.70 -2.00 -21.48
C GLN A 178 -5.49 -2.92 -21.33
N ILE A 179 -4.51 -2.52 -20.51
CA ILE A 179 -3.29 -3.29 -20.26
C ILE A 179 -3.60 -4.60 -19.54
N VAL A 180 -4.46 -4.56 -18.51
CA VAL A 180 -4.90 -5.74 -17.76
C VAL A 180 -5.58 -6.74 -18.71
N LEU A 181 -6.52 -6.28 -19.53
CA LEU A 181 -7.23 -7.14 -20.49
C LEU A 181 -6.26 -7.72 -21.54
N ALA A 182 -5.32 -6.92 -22.07
CA ALA A 182 -4.31 -7.39 -23.01
C ALA A 182 -3.39 -8.45 -22.38
N THR A 183 -3.01 -8.27 -21.10
CA THR A 183 -2.22 -9.24 -20.34
C THR A 183 -2.97 -10.57 -20.19
N LEU A 184 -4.25 -10.51 -19.79
CA LEU A 184 -5.08 -11.71 -19.63
C LEU A 184 -5.42 -12.38 -20.95
N GLN A 185 -5.58 -11.61 -22.04
CA GLN A 185 -5.79 -12.15 -23.39
C GLN A 185 -4.57 -12.95 -23.87
N ARG A 186 -3.35 -12.41 -23.67
CA ARG A 186 -2.11 -13.12 -23.95
C ARG A 186 -2.00 -14.38 -23.10
N SER A 187 -2.25 -14.29 -21.81
CA SER A 187 -2.21 -15.42 -20.87
C SER A 187 -3.17 -16.54 -21.26
N LEU A 188 -4.42 -16.21 -21.63
CA LEU A 188 -5.42 -17.19 -22.09
C LEU A 188 -4.99 -17.90 -23.37
N ALA A 189 -4.32 -17.18 -24.29
CA ALA A 189 -3.81 -17.76 -25.53
C ALA A 189 -2.63 -18.72 -25.30
N GLU A 190 -1.79 -18.44 -24.29
CA GLU A 190 -0.62 -19.26 -23.96
C GLU A 190 -0.98 -20.51 -23.15
N ASP A 191 -1.81 -20.38 -22.13
CA ASP A 191 -2.30 -21.47 -21.27
C ASP A 191 -3.72 -21.15 -20.77
N PRO A 192 -4.76 -21.80 -21.36
CA PRO A 192 -6.16 -21.49 -21.05
C PRO A 192 -6.62 -21.98 -19.66
N GLU A 193 -5.76 -22.60 -18.87
CA GLU A 193 -6.06 -23.07 -17.52
C GLU A 193 -5.10 -22.50 -16.46
N ARG A 194 -4.20 -21.58 -16.81
CA ARG A 194 -3.15 -21.02 -15.95
C ARG A 194 -3.71 -20.48 -14.65
N TRP A 195 -4.64 -19.55 -14.72
CA TRP A 195 -5.21 -18.87 -13.57
C TRP A 195 -6.07 -19.79 -12.70
N THR A 196 -6.79 -20.71 -13.33
CA THR A 196 -7.55 -21.73 -12.61
C THR A 196 -6.63 -22.66 -11.82
N LYS A 197 -5.49 -23.07 -12.38
CA LYS A 197 -4.48 -23.88 -11.68
C LYS A 197 -3.85 -23.10 -10.53
N ILE A 198 -3.51 -21.84 -10.72
CA ILE A 198 -2.97 -20.95 -9.67
C ILE A 198 -4.00 -20.79 -8.56
N ALA A 199 -5.23 -20.40 -8.87
CA ALA A 199 -6.29 -20.17 -7.89
C ALA A 199 -6.60 -21.41 -7.04
N ALA A 200 -6.50 -22.61 -7.62
CA ALA A 200 -6.75 -23.86 -6.92
C ALA A 200 -5.73 -24.16 -5.80
N GLN A 201 -4.54 -23.58 -5.86
CA GLN A 201 -3.48 -23.78 -4.88
C GLN A 201 -3.52 -22.73 -3.75
N ILE A 202 -4.14 -21.55 -3.98
CA ILE A 202 -4.14 -20.46 -3.04
C ILE A 202 -5.01 -20.78 -1.83
N LYS A 203 -4.38 -20.80 -0.64
CA LYS A 203 -5.06 -21.00 0.64
C LYS A 203 -5.69 -19.71 1.16
N GLY A 204 -5.17 -18.55 0.78
CA GLY A 204 -5.74 -17.26 1.15
C GLY A 204 -4.88 -16.07 0.74
N VAL A 205 -5.47 -14.89 0.92
CA VAL A 205 -4.84 -13.59 0.71
C VAL A 205 -4.92 -12.75 1.99
N THR A 206 -3.86 -11.97 2.26
CA THR A 206 -3.88 -10.91 3.27
C THR A 206 -3.78 -9.57 2.55
N GLU A 207 -4.66 -8.62 2.90
CA GLU A 207 -4.78 -7.34 2.21
C GLU A 207 -4.44 -6.18 3.15
N GLU A 208 -3.53 -5.32 2.68
CA GLU A 208 -2.97 -4.22 3.47
C GLU A 208 -3.85 -2.97 3.50
N THR A 209 -4.58 -2.67 2.42
CA THR A 209 -5.17 -1.33 2.26
C THR A 209 -6.67 -1.35 2.04
N THR A 210 -7.34 -0.26 2.42
CA THR A 210 -8.79 -0.07 2.31
C THR A 210 -9.34 -0.38 0.91
N THR A 211 -8.62 0.02 -0.13
CA THR A 211 -9.08 -0.17 -1.52
C THR A 211 -9.10 -1.63 -1.93
N GLY A 212 -8.05 -2.39 -1.58
CA GLY A 212 -8.01 -3.83 -1.85
C GLY A 212 -9.04 -4.58 -1.01
N VAL A 213 -9.24 -4.18 0.24
CA VAL A 213 -10.32 -4.72 1.10
C VAL A 213 -11.69 -4.50 0.46
N HIS A 214 -11.96 -3.33 -0.11
CA HIS A 214 -13.20 -3.06 -0.81
C HIS A 214 -13.42 -4.01 -2.00
N ARG A 215 -12.38 -4.27 -2.80
CA ARG A 215 -12.42 -5.28 -3.88
C ARG A 215 -12.75 -6.69 -3.36
N LEU A 216 -12.14 -7.09 -2.25
CA LEU A 216 -12.41 -8.39 -1.63
C LEU A 216 -13.87 -8.53 -1.18
N TYR A 217 -14.44 -7.50 -0.57
CA TYR A 217 -15.86 -7.48 -0.22
C TYR A 217 -16.77 -7.53 -1.45
N GLN A 218 -16.42 -6.81 -2.53
CA GLN A 218 -17.17 -6.90 -3.79
C GLN A 218 -17.16 -8.32 -4.36
N PHE A 219 -16.00 -9.01 -4.40
CA PHE A 219 -15.94 -10.41 -4.82
C PHE A 219 -16.77 -11.32 -3.91
N ALA A 220 -16.76 -11.09 -2.60
CA ALA A 220 -17.54 -11.89 -1.67
C ALA A 220 -19.05 -11.68 -1.85
N GLU A 221 -19.52 -10.44 -2.01
CA GLU A 221 -20.93 -10.10 -2.26
C GLU A 221 -21.44 -10.66 -3.59
N GLN A 222 -20.60 -10.68 -4.62
CA GLN A 222 -20.90 -11.27 -5.92
C GLN A 222 -20.81 -12.81 -5.93
N GLY A 223 -20.34 -13.42 -4.82
CA GLY A 223 -20.13 -14.88 -4.76
C GLY A 223 -18.97 -15.36 -5.64
N THR A 224 -18.06 -14.48 -6.02
CA THR A 224 -16.93 -14.76 -6.92
C THR A 224 -15.58 -14.86 -6.22
N LEU A 225 -15.53 -14.64 -4.90
CA LEU A 225 -14.30 -14.76 -4.11
C LEU A 225 -13.76 -16.18 -4.17
N LEU A 226 -12.54 -16.36 -4.67
CA LEU A 226 -11.97 -17.68 -4.99
C LEU A 226 -11.35 -18.37 -3.76
N PHE A 227 -10.89 -17.63 -2.79
CA PHE A 227 -10.20 -18.12 -1.58
C PHE A 227 -10.46 -17.21 -0.37
N PRO A 228 -10.19 -17.66 0.87
CA PRO A 228 -10.31 -16.83 2.06
C PRO A 228 -9.44 -15.58 2.01
N ALA A 229 -9.87 -14.52 2.67
CA ALA A 229 -9.11 -13.28 2.79
C ALA A 229 -9.06 -12.78 4.24
N ILE A 230 -7.90 -12.30 4.71
CA ILE A 230 -7.80 -11.51 5.94
C ILE A 230 -7.58 -10.05 5.56
N ASN A 231 -8.51 -9.23 5.99
CA ASN A 231 -8.44 -7.78 5.95
C ASN A 231 -7.51 -7.30 7.08
N VAL A 232 -6.24 -7.10 6.77
CA VAL A 232 -5.25 -6.57 7.71
C VAL A 232 -5.45 -5.08 7.95
N ASN A 233 -5.95 -4.34 6.95
CA ASN A 233 -6.21 -2.90 7.10
C ASN A 233 -7.08 -2.57 8.31
N ASP A 234 -8.08 -3.41 8.62
CA ASP A 234 -9.03 -3.15 9.72
C ASP A 234 -8.60 -3.73 11.07
N ALA A 235 -7.43 -4.36 11.17
CA ALA A 235 -6.78 -4.54 12.46
C ALA A 235 -6.54 -3.16 13.09
N VAL A 236 -6.85 -3.01 14.38
CA VAL A 236 -6.76 -1.67 15.02
C VAL A 236 -5.32 -1.19 15.07
N THR A 237 -4.37 -2.09 15.33
CA THR A 237 -2.94 -1.80 15.30
C THR A 237 -2.39 -1.51 13.91
N LYS A 238 -3.20 -1.68 12.84
CA LYS A 238 -2.88 -1.21 11.49
C LYS A 238 -3.60 0.11 11.21
N SER A 239 -4.93 0.13 11.19
CA SER A 239 -5.72 1.28 10.73
C SER A 239 -5.53 2.53 11.59
N LYS A 240 -5.41 2.39 12.91
CA LYS A 240 -5.23 3.52 13.83
C LYS A 240 -3.77 3.95 14.00
N PHE A 241 -2.83 3.22 13.40
CA PHE A 241 -1.39 3.51 13.44
C PHE A 241 -0.85 3.88 12.06
N ASP A 242 -0.88 2.97 11.11
CA ASP A 242 -0.41 3.17 9.74
C ASP A 242 -1.18 4.31 9.06
N ASN A 243 -2.49 4.16 8.92
CA ASN A 243 -3.30 5.13 8.19
C ASN A 243 -3.26 6.52 8.83
N LYS A 244 -3.17 6.62 10.16
CA LYS A 244 -3.11 7.90 10.87
C LYS A 244 -1.68 8.42 11.05
N TYR A 245 -0.86 7.70 11.80
CA TYR A 245 0.49 8.17 12.16
C TYR A 245 1.48 8.07 11.02
N GLY A 246 1.32 7.06 10.15
CA GLY A 246 2.11 6.93 8.93
C GLY A 246 1.90 8.11 8.00
N CYS A 247 0.65 8.43 7.68
CA CYS A 247 0.31 9.59 6.84
C CYS A 247 0.67 10.92 7.50
N ARG A 248 0.53 11.04 8.84
CA ARG A 248 0.96 12.22 9.59
C ARG A 248 2.44 12.53 9.40
N HIS A 249 3.29 11.51 9.37
CA HIS A 249 4.72 11.65 9.12
C HIS A 249 5.01 11.87 7.63
N SER A 250 4.52 10.99 6.78
CA SER A 250 4.97 10.88 5.38
C SER A 250 4.39 11.96 4.46
N LEU A 251 3.24 12.56 4.78
CA LEU A 251 2.71 13.70 4.03
C LEU A 251 3.69 14.87 4.04
N ILE A 252 4.17 15.26 5.21
CA ILE A 252 5.10 16.39 5.36
C ILE A 252 6.43 16.09 4.69
N ASP A 253 6.93 14.86 4.82
CA ASP A 253 8.15 14.42 4.14
C ASP A 253 8.01 14.55 2.60
N GLY A 254 6.87 14.09 2.04
CA GLY A 254 6.59 14.19 0.61
C GLY A 254 6.51 15.63 0.13
N ILE A 255 5.78 16.51 0.80
CA ILE A 255 5.66 17.93 0.44
C ILE A 255 7.03 18.62 0.51
N ASN A 256 7.79 18.42 1.58
CA ASN A 256 9.09 19.06 1.78
C ASN A 256 10.11 18.63 0.72
N ARG A 257 10.21 17.33 0.44
CA ARG A 257 11.13 16.83 -0.61
C ARG A 257 10.72 17.26 -2.01
N ALA A 258 9.41 17.32 -2.27
CA ALA A 258 8.89 17.73 -3.58
C ALA A 258 9.13 19.21 -3.85
N THR A 259 8.83 20.10 -2.91
CA THR A 259 8.67 21.53 -3.17
C THR A 259 9.56 22.43 -2.33
N ASP A 260 10.05 21.96 -1.18
CA ASP A 260 10.82 22.75 -0.22
C ASP A 260 10.10 24.07 0.22
N VAL A 261 8.77 24.10 0.18
CA VAL A 261 7.98 25.27 0.56
C VAL A 261 7.80 25.33 2.06
N LEU A 262 7.75 26.54 2.60
CA LEU A 262 7.33 26.75 3.97
C LEU A 262 5.83 26.49 4.12
N ILE A 263 5.47 25.43 4.86
CA ILE A 263 4.07 25.06 5.11
C ILE A 263 3.40 26.03 6.08
N GLY A 264 4.17 26.55 7.05
CA GLY A 264 3.68 27.51 8.05
C GLY A 264 3.05 28.76 7.42
N GLY A 265 1.87 29.13 7.90
CA GLY A 265 1.10 30.29 7.41
C GLY A 265 0.27 30.03 6.15
N LYS A 266 0.48 28.92 5.44
CA LYS A 266 -0.32 28.56 4.28
C LYS A 266 -1.71 28.07 4.67
N VAL A 267 -2.66 28.18 3.74
CA VAL A 267 -3.97 27.52 3.83
C VAL A 267 -3.84 26.15 3.18
N ALA A 268 -4.10 25.10 3.95
CA ALA A 268 -4.04 23.72 3.48
C ALA A 268 -5.42 23.06 3.59
N VAL A 269 -5.91 22.51 2.50
CA VAL A 269 -7.17 21.77 2.42
C VAL A 269 -6.86 20.28 2.46
N VAL A 270 -7.52 19.55 3.35
CA VAL A 270 -7.51 18.09 3.38
C VAL A 270 -8.91 17.61 3.01
N CYS A 271 -9.01 16.88 1.90
CA CYS A 271 -10.25 16.27 1.45
C CYS A 271 -10.38 14.89 2.10
N GLY A 272 -11.35 14.76 3.02
CA GLY A 272 -11.57 13.58 3.84
C GLY A 272 -11.02 13.72 5.28
N TYR A 273 -11.78 13.19 6.26
CA TYR A 273 -11.39 13.19 7.68
C TYR A 273 -11.54 11.81 8.32
N GLY A 274 -11.25 10.76 7.54
CA GLY A 274 -10.98 9.40 8.03
C GLY A 274 -9.62 9.34 8.74
N ASP A 275 -9.10 8.13 9.00
CA ASP A 275 -7.82 7.98 9.71
C ASP A 275 -6.65 8.66 8.97
N VAL A 276 -6.60 8.54 7.65
CA VAL A 276 -5.59 9.21 6.81
C VAL A 276 -5.72 10.73 6.90
N GLY A 277 -6.93 11.26 6.67
CA GLY A 277 -7.19 12.71 6.71
C GLY A 277 -6.90 13.33 8.08
N LYS A 278 -7.21 12.63 9.18
CA LYS A 278 -6.87 13.05 10.56
C LYS A 278 -5.36 13.19 10.73
N GLY A 279 -4.58 12.21 10.29
CA GLY A 279 -3.12 12.27 10.35
C GLY A 279 -2.56 13.44 9.54
N CYS A 280 -3.05 13.62 8.31
CA CYS A 280 -2.66 14.73 7.43
C CYS A 280 -2.97 16.10 8.04
N ALA A 281 -4.19 16.28 8.55
CA ALA A 281 -4.62 17.53 9.17
C ALA A 281 -3.79 17.87 10.42
N GLU A 282 -3.52 16.89 11.28
CA GLU A 282 -2.68 17.06 12.47
C GLU A 282 -1.27 17.53 12.11
N SER A 283 -0.64 16.90 11.10
CA SER A 283 0.74 17.24 10.71
C SER A 283 0.84 18.62 10.06
N LEU A 284 -0.09 18.96 9.15
CA LEU A 284 -0.14 20.27 8.52
C LEU A 284 -0.34 21.38 9.56
N ARG A 285 -1.27 21.20 10.51
CA ARG A 285 -1.47 22.11 11.64
C ARG A 285 -0.22 22.18 12.52
N GLY A 286 0.45 21.05 12.76
CA GLY A 286 1.71 20.99 13.51
C GLY A 286 2.85 21.77 12.86
N GLN A 287 2.84 21.90 11.52
CA GLN A 287 3.76 22.75 10.76
C GLN A 287 3.33 24.23 10.71
N GLY A 288 2.20 24.59 11.33
CA GLY A 288 1.69 25.95 11.36
C GLY A 288 0.81 26.36 10.20
N ALA A 289 0.28 25.39 9.42
CA ALA A 289 -0.71 25.68 8.40
C ALA A 289 -2.09 25.98 9.02
N ARG A 290 -2.88 26.78 8.30
CA ARG A 290 -4.32 26.96 8.54
C ARG A 290 -5.06 25.86 7.78
N VAL A 291 -5.50 24.83 8.53
CA VAL A 291 -6.08 23.63 7.91
C VAL A 291 -7.59 23.74 7.80
N ILE A 292 -8.10 23.42 6.61
CA ILE A 292 -9.53 23.33 6.28
C ILE A 292 -9.80 21.89 5.84
N ILE A 293 -10.92 21.34 6.31
CA ILE A 293 -11.36 19.98 5.96
C ILE A 293 -12.55 20.06 5.02
N THR A 294 -12.57 19.20 4.00
CA THR A 294 -13.79 18.92 3.23
C THR A 294 -14.22 17.48 3.53
N GLU A 295 -15.51 17.24 3.76
CA GLU A 295 -15.98 15.93 4.18
C GLU A 295 -17.45 15.71 3.77
N VAL A 296 -17.78 14.46 3.41
CA VAL A 296 -19.15 14.05 3.05
C VAL A 296 -19.86 13.33 4.20
N ASP A 297 -19.09 12.65 5.08
CA ASP A 297 -19.62 11.97 6.25
C ASP A 297 -19.91 12.99 7.37
N PRO A 298 -21.16 13.14 7.81
CA PRO A 298 -21.50 14.11 8.85
C PRO A 298 -20.86 13.79 10.21
N ILE A 299 -20.51 12.53 10.50
CA ILE A 299 -19.82 12.15 11.73
C ILE A 299 -18.37 12.61 11.68
N CYS A 300 -17.68 12.33 10.59
CA CYS A 300 -16.29 12.78 10.38
C CYS A 300 -16.21 14.32 10.33
N ALA A 301 -17.17 14.98 9.67
CA ALA A 301 -17.23 16.44 9.63
C ALA A 301 -17.43 17.04 11.03
N LEU A 302 -18.32 16.45 11.85
CA LEU A 302 -18.52 16.88 13.23
C LEU A 302 -17.25 16.68 14.07
N GLN A 303 -16.54 15.54 13.91
CA GLN A 303 -15.26 15.31 14.58
C GLN A 303 -14.22 16.38 14.19
N ALA A 304 -14.10 16.68 12.90
CA ALA A 304 -13.18 17.72 12.42
C ALA A 304 -13.47 19.09 13.05
N ALA A 305 -14.75 19.47 13.13
CA ALA A 305 -15.17 20.71 13.77
C ALA A 305 -14.85 20.73 15.27
N MET A 306 -15.07 19.62 15.98
CA MET A 306 -14.74 19.48 17.41
C MET A 306 -13.23 19.49 17.67
N ASP A 307 -12.42 18.99 16.71
CA ASP A 307 -10.96 19.05 16.76
C ASP A 307 -10.41 20.45 16.42
N GLY A 308 -11.31 21.42 16.13
CA GLY A 308 -10.99 22.82 15.91
C GLY A 308 -10.59 23.17 14.48
N TYR A 309 -10.94 22.36 13.51
CA TYR A 309 -10.76 22.65 12.10
C TYR A 309 -11.99 23.38 11.53
N GLN A 310 -11.76 24.25 10.57
CA GLN A 310 -12.82 24.73 9.70
C GLN A 310 -13.24 23.58 8.78
N VAL A 311 -14.55 23.35 8.63
CA VAL A 311 -15.13 22.43 7.66
C VAL A 311 -15.85 23.25 6.61
N ALA A 312 -15.51 23.06 5.34
CA ALA A 312 -16.06 23.83 4.21
C ALA A 312 -16.22 22.91 2.99
N THR A 313 -16.84 23.40 1.94
CA THR A 313 -16.80 22.72 0.64
C THR A 313 -15.51 23.08 -0.11
N LEU A 314 -15.10 22.24 -1.06
CA LEU A 314 -13.94 22.53 -1.89
C LEU A 314 -14.14 23.83 -2.69
N GLU A 315 -15.35 24.07 -3.17
CA GLU A 315 -15.72 25.29 -3.91
C GLU A 315 -15.50 26.60 -3.12
N ASP A 316 -15.66 26.55 -1.79
CA ASP A 316 -15.48 27.73 -0.93
C ASP A 316 -14.01 28.15 -0.76
N VAL A 317 -13.06 27.32 -1.17
CA VAL A 317 -11.63 27.47 -0.82
C VAL A 317 -10.68 27.39 -2.01
N LEU A 318 -11.17 27.12 -3.22
CA LEU A 318 -10.33 26.92 -4.41
C LEU A 318 -9.39 28.10 -4.71
N ASP A 319 -9.87 29.32 -4.61
CA ASP A 319 -9.14 30.55 -4.96
C ASP A 319 -8.23 31.08 -3.82
N THR A 320 -8.35 30.51 -2.62
CA THR A 320 -7.64 30.99 -1.42
C THR A 320 -6.62 30.02 -0.88
N ALA A 321 -6.80 28.72 -1.07
CA ALA A 321 -5.92 27.68 -0.52
C ALA A 321 -4.63 27.51 -1.33
N ASP A 322 -3.56 27.18 -0.62
CA ASP A 322 -2.21 27.01 -1.16
C ASP A 322 -1.86 25.53 -1.40
N ILE A 323 -2.42 24.63 -0.60
CA ILE A 323 -2.14 23.18 -0.63
C ILE A 323 -3.45 22.42 -0.59
N PHE A 324 -3.62 21.44 -1.48
CA PHE A 324 -4.78 20.57 -1.56
C PHE A 324 -4.32 19.11 -1.49
N ILE A 325 -4.81 18.37 -0.50
CA ILE A 325 -4.46 16.96 -0.27
C ILE A 325 -5.73 16.10 -0.27
N THR A 326 -5.81 15.13 -1.17
CA THR A 326 -6.90 14.15 -1.20
C THR A 326 -6.54 12.91 -0.38
N SER A 327 -7.53 12.34 0.32
CA SER A 327 -7.35 11.24 1.27
C SER A 327 -8.63 10.41 1.46
N THR A 328 -9.48 10.32 0.43
CA THR A 328 -10.84 9.79 0.56
C THR A 328 -10.99 8.34 0.08
N GLY A 329 -10.11 7.88 -0.80
CA GLY A 329 -10.28 6.61 -1.53
C GLY A 329 -11.42 6.64 -2.56
N ASN A 330 -11.97 7.82 -2.87
CA ASN A 330 -13.02 8.01 -3.87
C ASN A 330 -12.41 8.40 -5.23
N LYS A 331 -13.23 8.77 -6.19
CA LYS A 331 -12.76 9.26 -7.50
C LYS A 331 -13.23 10.69 -7.73
N ASP A 332 -12.49 11.42 -8.58
CA ASP A 332 -12.81 12.77 -9.04
C ASP A 332 -13.13 13.73 -7.87
N VAL A 333 -12.39 13.61 -6.77
CA VAL A 333 -12.52 14.47 -5.59
C VAL A 333 -12.08 15.90 -5.93
N ILE A 334 -11.05 16.02 -6.77
CA ILE A 334 -10.61 17.27 -7.38
C ILE A 334 -10.68 17.11 -8.90
N THR A 335 -11.59 17.87 -9.53
CA THR A 335 -11.81 17.82 -10.98
C THR A 335 -10.87 18.76 -11.72
N ALA A 336 -10.73 18.56 -13.05
CA ALA A 336 -9.95 19.43 -13.92
C ALA A 336 -10.44 20.89 -13.87
N ASP A 337 -11.76 21.13 -13.88
CA ASP A 337 -12.36 22.47 -13.80
C ASP A 337 -12.05 23.15 -12.46
N GLN A 338 -12.01 22.39 -11.37
CA GLN A 338 -11.63 22.92 -10.06
C GLN A 338 -10.14 23.29 -10.03
N MET A 339 -9.25 22.45 -10.59
CA MET A 339 -7.83 22.75 -10.71
C MET A 339 -7.57 24.03 -11.52
N ALA A 340 -8.34 24.27 -12.57
CA ALA A 340 -8.26 25.49 -13.39
C ALA A 340 -8.65 26.78 -12.63
N ARG A 341 -9.33 26.67 -11.49
CA ARG A 341 -9.75 27.81 -10.64
C ARG A 341 -8.92 27.95 -9.37
N MET A 342 -7.95 27.07 -9.16
CA MET A 342 -7.07 27.16 -7.99
C MET A 342 -6.17 28.37 -8.07
N LYS A 343 -5.70 28.81 -6.91
CA LYS A 343 -4.72 29.87 -6.77
C LYS A 343 -3.43 29.55 -7.54
N HIS A 344 -2.80 30.57 -8.12
CA HIS A 344 -1.50 30.45 -8.76
C HIS A 344 -0.47 29.81 -7.83
N GLN A 345 0.26 28.79 -8.32
CA GLN A 345 1.21 27.97 -7.58
C GLN A 345 0.58 27.13 -6.44
N ALA A 346 -0.71 26.85 -6.50
CA ALA A 346 -1.31 25.88 -5.59
C ALA A 346 -0.68 24.50 -5.78
N ILE A 347 -0.42 23.81 -4.67
CA ILE A 347 0.15 22.46 -4.66
C ILE A 347 -0.99 21.46 -4.50
N VAL A 348 -1.09 20.51 -5.41
CA VAL A 348 -2.12 19.47 -5.44
C VAL A 348 -1.44 18.11 -5.30
N GLY A 349 -1.88 17.32 -4.34
CA GLY A 349 -1.34 15.99 -4.11
C GLY A 349 -2.36 15.03 -3.52
N ASN A 350 -2.12 13.75 -3.75
CA ASN A 350 -2.94 12.65 -3.24
C ASN A 350 -2.13 11.79 -2.26
N ILE A 351 -2.78 11.35 -1.20
CA ILE A 351 -2.22 10.37 -0.26
C ILE A 351 -3.14 9.14 -0.12
N GLY A 352 -4.23 9.08 -0.90
CA GLY A 352 -5.04 7.88 -1.10
C GLY A 352 -4.34 6.88 -2.00
N HIS A 353 -4.75 5.62 -1.94
CA HIS A 353 -4.01 4.52 -2.58
C HIS A 353 -3.94 4.66 -4.12
N PHE A 354 -5.06 4.98 -4.78
CA PHE A 354 -5.12 5.12 -6.24
C PHE A 354 -5.04 6.57 -6.72
N ASP A 355 -4.72 6.75 -7.99
CA ASP A 355 -4.53 8.03 -8.65
C ASP A 355 -5.82 8.69 -9.17
N ASN A 356 -6.97 8.09 -8.94
CA ASN A 356 -8.27 8.53 -9.46
C ASN A 356 -8.97 9.60 -8.61
N GLU A 357 -8.39 9.99 -7.46
CA GLU A 357 -8.95 11.09 -6.65
C GLU A 357 -8.77 12.47 -7.30
N ILE A 358 -7.74 12.63 -8.13
CA ILE A 358 -7.44 13.86 -8.89
C ILE A 358 -7.62 13.56 -10.37
N ASP A 359 -8.46 14.33 -11.04
CA ASP A 359 -8.77 14.14 -12.47
C ASP A 359 -7.61 14.60 -13.37
N MET A 360 -6.54 13.81 -13.39
CA MET A 360 -5.36 14.07 -14.22
C MET A 360 -5.67 13.93 -15.72
N ALA A 361 -6.53 12.98 -16.07
CA ALA A 361 -6.92 12.77 -17.46
C ALA A 361 -7.74 13.94 -18.02
N GLY A 362 -8.62 14.52 -17.22
CA GLY A 362 -9.35 15.75 -17.56
C GLY A 362 -8.42 16.95 -17.65
N LEU A 363 -7.51 17.12 -16.68
CA LEU A 363 -6.53 18.21 -16.67
C LEU A 363 -5.68 18.22 -17.95
N ALA A 364 -5.19 17.05 -18.38
CA ALA A 364 -4.39 16.93 -19.61
C ALA A 364 -5.16 17.25 -20.89
N LYS A 365 -6.49 17.25 -20.86
CA LYS A 365 -7.37 17.54 -22.01
C LYS A 365 -7.87 18.98 -22.05
N LEU A 366 -7.62 19.79 -21.04
CA LEU A 366 -8.05 21.20 -21.03
C LEU A 366 -7.31 21.98 -22.13
N ASP A 367 -8.07 22.81 -22.83
CA ASP A 367 -7.54 23.63 -23.91
C ASP A 367 -6.44 24.59 -23.42
N GLY A 368 -5.30 24.57 -24.08
CA GLY A 368 -4.18 25.48 -23.80
C GLY A 368 -3.38 25.15 -22.53
N VAL A 369 -3.66 24.04 -21.86
CA VAL A 369 -2.87 23.57 -20.72
C VAL A 369 -1.55 22.93 -21.19
N GLN A 370 -0.45 23.21 -20.49
CA GLN A 370 0.86 22.65 -20.72
C GLN A 370 1.43 22.06 -19.45
N ARG A 371 1.94 20.83 -19.53
CA ARG A 371 2.68 20.18 -18.45
C ARG A 371 4.16 20.46 -18.60
N ILE A 372 4.81 20.93 -17.53
CA ILE A 372 6.24 21.15 -17.43
C ILE A 372 6.77 20.29 -16.28
N ASN A 373 7.59 19.29 -16.59
CA ASN A 373 8.25 18.52 -15.55
C ASN A 373 9.37 19.36 -14.91
N ILE A 374 9.27 19.66 -13.61
CA ILE A 374 10.29 20.41 -12.85
C ILE A 374 11.41 19.47 -12.41
N LYS A 375 11.06 18.33 -11.85
CA LYS A 375 11.92 17.23 -11.42
C LYS A 375 11.09 15.96 -11.29
N PRO A 376 11.68 14.78 -11.10
CA PRO A 376 10.91 13.54 -10.96
C PRO A 376 9.72 13.69 -9.99
N GLN A 377 8.53 13.30 -10.45
CA GLN A 377 7.26 13.34 -9.72
C GLN A 377 6.81 14.75 -9.23
N VAL A 378 7.29 15.82 -9.86
CA VAL A 378 6.86 17.21 -9.60
C VAL A 378 6.62 17.91 -10.93
N ASP A 379 5.37 18.18 -11.24
CA ASP A 379 4.95 18.79 -12.50
C ASP A 379 4.24 20.11 -12.26
N GLU A 380 4.66 21.13 -13.00
CA GLU A 380 3.91 22.37 -13.13
C GLU A 380 2.94 22.28 -14.32
N TRP A 381 1.70 22.65 -14.08
CA TRP A 381 0.65 22.72 -15.09
C TRP A 381 0.32 24.17 -15.34
N VAL A 382 0.60 24.65 -16.55
CA VAL A 382 0.40 26.04 -16.98
C VAL A 382 -0.91 26.15 -17.74
N PHE A 383 -1.81 27.00 -17.28
CA PHE A 383 -3.11 27.24 -17.92
C PHE A 383 -3.02 28.36 -18.97
N ALA A 384 -4.04 28.45 -19.82
CA ALA A 384 -4.06 29.40 -20.94
C ALA A 384 -3.97 30.88 -20.52
N ASP A 385 -4.40 31.24 -19.32
CA ASP A 385 -4.30 32.57 -18.74
C ASP A 385 -2.95 32.89 -18.09
N GLY A 386 -2.06 31.90 -18.04
CA GLY A 386 -0.71 32.00 -17.48
C GLY A 386 -0.61 31.69 -15.98
N HIS A 387 -1.72 31.40 -15.28
CA HIS A 387 -1.59 30.87 -13.94
C HIS A 387 -1.15 29.39 -13.97
N THR A 388 -0.60 28.89 -12.86
CA THR A 388 -0.05 27.56 -12.79
C THR A 388 -0.44 26.88 -11.48
N ILE A 389 -0.45 25.54 -11.49
CA ILE A 389 -0.51 24.71 -10.29
C ILE A 389 0.64 23.70 -10.32
N ILE A 390 1.00 23.16 -9.16
CA ILE A 390 1.99 22.10 -9.02
C ILE A 390 1.28 20.81 -8.62
N VAL A 391 1.41 19.75 -9.43
CA VAL A 391 0.86 18.44 -9.12
C VAL A 391 1.99 17.49 -8.73
N LEU A 392 1.80 16.81 -7.60
CA LEU A 392 2.76 15.87 -7.06
C LEU A 392 2.44 14.44 -7.48
N SER A 393 3.48 13.68 -7.84
CA SER A 393 3.42 12.25 -8.22
C SER A 393 2.33 11.92 -9.24
N GLU A 394 2.02 12.85 -10.13
CA GLU A 394 0.98 12.66 -11.17
C GLU A 394 -0.40 12.27 -10.59
N GLY A 395 -0.74 12.76 -9.39
CA GLY A 395 -1.97 12.40 -8.68
C GLY A 395 -1.91 11.08 -7.90
N ARG A 396 -0.79 10.35 -7.97
CA ARG A 396 -0.54 9.13 -7.19
C ARG A 396 -0.07 9.47 -5.77
N LEU A 397 0.18 8.44 -4.97
CA LEU A 397 0.69 8.55 -3.59
C LEU A 397 1.95 9.43 -3.49
N LEU A 398 1.79 10.68 -3.07
CA LEU A 398 2.90 11.64 -2.96
C LEU A 398 3.92 11.25 -1.89
N ASN A 399 3.49 10.60 -0.82
CA ASN A 399 4.36 10.17 0.28
C ASN A 399 5.35 9.07 -0.13
N LEU A 400 5.03 8.29 -1.15
CA LEU A 400 5.89 7.27 -1.73
C LEU A 400 6.57 7.75 -3.02
N GLY A 401 5.85 8.46 -3.88
CA GLY A 401 6.39 8.99 -5.12
C GLY A 401 7.42 10.09 -4.89
N ASN A 402 7.15 11.04 -3.99
CA ASN A 402 8.03 12.15 -3.68
C ASN A 402 8.96 11.91 -2.48
N ALA A 403 8.68 10.86 -1.67
CA ALA A 403 9.47 10.53 -0.48
C ALA A 403 9.69 9.00 -0.37
N THR A 404 9.73 8.48 0.84
CA THR A 404 10.06 7.07 1.12
C THR A 404 8.93 6.31 1.83
N GLY A 405 7.74 6.91 1.93
CA GLY A 405 6.58 6.30 2.56
C GLY A 405 6.56 6.43 4.09
N HIS A 406 5.86 5.51 4.72
CA HIS A 406 5.70 5.51 6.18
C HIS A 406 6.97 5.11 6.91
N PRO A 407 7.21 5.66 8.13
CA PRO A 407 8.40 5.35 8.91
C PRO A 407 8.40 3.90 9.42
N SER A 408 9.59 3.36 9.65
CA SER A 408 9.80 1.94 9.98
C SER A 408 8.99 1.47 11.20
N PHE A 409 8.91 2.26 12.27
CA PHE A 409 8.16 1.88 13.46
C PHE A 409 6.66 1.68 13.18
N VAL A 410 6.07 2.52 12.34
CA VAL A 410 4.67 2.39 11.92
C VAL A 410 4.47 1.15 11.07
N MET A 411 5.36 0.92 10.09
CA MET A 411 5.29 -0.26 9.23
C MET A 411 5.57 -1.56 10.01
N SER A 412 6.29 -1.49 11.13
CA SER A 412 6.41 -2.64 12.05
C SER A 412 5.04 -3.12 12.55
N ASN A 413 4.11 -2.21 12.87
CA ASN A 413 2.74 -2.59 13.25
C ASN A 413 2.01 -3.31 12.11
N SER A 414 1.99 -2.71 10.92
CA SER A 414 1.31 -3.28 9.75
C SER A 414 1.90 -4.63 9.37
N PHE A 415 3.20 -4.72 9.28
CA PHE A 415 3.87 -5.93 8.82
C PHE A 415 3.89 -7.06 9.85
N THR A 416 3.84 -6.73 11.15
CA THR A 416 3.58 -7.75 12.18
C THR A 416 2.18 -8.35 12.01
N ASN A 417 1.16 -7.51 11.73
CA ASN A 417 -0.18 -7.99 11.39
C ASN A 417 -0.17 -8.88 10.14
N GLN A 418 0.56 -8.50 9.08
CA GLN A 418 0.69 -9.30 7.86
C GLN A 418 1.30 -10.67 8.13
N VAL A 419 2.41 -10.72 8.85
CA VAL A 419 3.08 -12.00 9.18
C VAL A 419 2.16 -12.90 10.01
N ILE A 420 1.48 -12.36 11.01
CA ILE A 420 0.53 -13.13 11.84
C ILE A 420 -0.64 -13.63 10.98
N ALA A 421 -1.18 -12.80 10.10
CA ALA A 421 -2.27 -13.18 9.20
C ALA A 421 -1.84 -14.27 8.20
N GLN A 422 -0.63 -14.19 7.65
CA GLN A 422 -0.08 -15.23 6.78
C GLN A 422 0.09 -16.57 7.51
N ILE A 423 0.61 -16.53 8.75
CA ILE A 423 0.74 -17.74 9.60
C ILE A 423 -0.65 -18.34 9.87
N GLU A 424 -1.62 -17.53 10.19
CA GLU A 424 -2.99 -17.96 10.51
C GLU A 424 -3.66 -18.63 9.31
N LEU A 425 -3.68 -17.99 8.16
CA LEU A 425 -4.29 -18.57 6.94
C LEU A 425 -3.55 -19.79 6.42
N PHE A 426 -2.21 -19.79 6.45
CA PHE A 426 -1.41 -20.89 5.95
C PHE A 426 -1.49 -22.12 6.86
N GLY A 427 -1.44 -21.88 8.19
CA GLY A 427 -1.41 -22.92 9.21
C GLY A 427 -2.75 -23.58 9.50
N HIS A 428 -3.85 -22.84 9.32
CA HIS A 428 -5.22 -23.26 9.68
C HIS A 428 -6.24 -23.05 8.55
N PRO A 429 -5.93 -23.47 7.31
CA PRO A 429 -6.80 -23.19 6.16
C PRO A 429 -8.21 -23.78 6.30
N GLU A 430 -8.38 -24.85 7.09
CA GLU A 430 -9.67 -25.48 7.36
C GLU A 430 -10.62 -24.63 8.22
N MET A 431 -10.10 -23.62 8.91
CA MET A 431 -10.89 -22.71 9.74
C MET A 431 -11.49 -21.55 8.94
N TYR A 432 -11.05 -21.35 7.71
CA TYR A 432 -11.41 -20.19 6.91
C TYR A 432 -12.20 -20.60 5.65
N GLU A 433 -13.46 -20.21 5.60
CA GLU A 433 -14.28 -20.30 4.39
C GLU A 433 -13.93 -19.14 3.43
N LYS A 434 -14.43 -19.18 2.19
CA LYS A 434 -14.26 -18.10 1.20
C LYS A 434 -15.03 -16.85 1.61
N ARG A 435 -14.49 -16.14 2.57
CA ARG A 435 -15.02 -14.88 3.14
C ARG A 435 -13.87 -13.93 3.46
N VAL A 436 -14.22 -12.69 3.77
CA VAL A 436 -13.29 -11.69 4.29
C VAL A 436 -13.38 -11.68 5.82
N TYR A 437 -12.23 -11.87 6.46
CA TYR A 437 -12.08 -11.90 7.92
C TYR A 437 -11.22 -10.73 8.39
N THR A 438 -11.35 -10.34 9.65
CA THR A 438 -10.39 -9.48 10.36
C THR A 438 -9.62 -10.32 11.38
N LEU A 439 -8.42 -9.89 11.74
CA LEU A 439 -7.65 -10.57 12.79
C LEU A 439 -8.43 -10.54 14.13
N PRO A 440 -8.48 -11.66 14.85
CA PRO A 440 -9.07 -11.71 16.18
C PRO A 440 -8.41 -10.71 17.13
N LYS A 441 -9.19 -10.14 18.08
CA LYS A 441 -8.72 -9.07 18.97
C LYS A 441 -7.48 -9.46 19.79
N HIS A 442 -7.35 -10.71 20.19
CA HIS A 442 -6.17 -11.16 20.94
C HIS A 442 -4.86 -11.11 20.12
N LEU A 443 -4.95 -11.30 18.80
CA LEU A 443 -3.79 -11.16 17.91
C LEU A 443 -3.47 -9.69 17.64
N ASP A 444 -4.49 -8.84 17.49
CA ASP A 444 -4.35 -7.40 17.37
C ASP A 444 -3.68 -6.80 18.64
N GLU A 445 -4.11 -7.21 19.84
CA GLU A 445 -3.46 -6.82 21.10
C GLU A 445 -2.01 -7.38 21.20
N LYS A 446 -1.74 -8.58 20.70
CA LYS A 446 -0.36 -9.13 20.63
C LYS A 446 0.54 -8.21 19.84
N VAL A 447 0.10 -7.73 18.68
CA VAL A 447 0.87 -6.77 17.86
C VAL A 447 1.20 -5.52 18.69
N ALA A 448 0.22 -4.92 19.37
CA ALA A 448 0.47 -3.76 20.22
C ALA A 448 1.53 -4.06 21.30
N ARG A 449 1.38 -5.18 22.03
CA ARG A 449 2.30 -5.56 23.10
C ARG A 449 3.76 -5.71 22.64
N LEU A 450 3.98 -6.23 21.42
CA LEU A 450 5.31 -6.39 20.85
C LEU A 450 6.05 -5.05 20.60
N HIS A 451 5.32 -3.93 20.57
CA HIS A 451 5.88 -2.59 20.35
C HIS A 451 6.08 -1.76 21.63
N LEU A 452 5.39 -2.12 22.74
CA LEU A 452 5.34 -1.28 23.93
C LEU A 452 6.71 -1.14 24.62
N SER A 453 7.48 -2.22 24.69
CA SER A 453 8.79 -2.20 25.36
C SER A 453 9.79 -1.25 24.69
N ALA A 454 9.76 -1.16 23.36
CA ALA A 454 10.62 -0.25 22.59
C ALA A 454 10.31 1.23 22.88
N LEU A 455 9.09 1.54 23.30
CA LEU A 455 8.64 2.87 23.71
C LEU A 455 8.79 3.12 25.21
N GLY A 456 9.31 2.15 25.99
CA GLY A 456 9.42 2.25 27.44
C GLY A 456 8.07 2.25 28.17
N VAL A 457 7.00 1.79 27.51
CA VAL A 457 5.65 1.76 28.07
C VAL A 457 5.53 0.62 29.07
N LYS A 458 4.94 0.91 30.25
CA LYS A 458 4.56 -0.05 31.27
C LYS A 458 3.05 -0.04 31.41
N LEU A 459 2.41 -1.17 31.19
CA LEU A 459 0.97 -1.32 31.36
C LEU A 459 0.61 -1.47 32.84
N THR A 460 -0.56 -0.92 33.21
CA THR A 460 -1.23 -1.26 34.46
C THR A 460 -1.86 -2.64 34.31
N GLU A 461 -1.71 -3.49 35.30
CA GLU A 461 -2.31 -4.83 35.35
C GLU A 461 -3.64 -4.78 36.12
N LEU A 462 -4.66 -5.48 35.61
CA LEU A 462 -5.92 -5.64 36.32
C LEU A 462 -5.75 -6.62 37.50
N THR A 463 -6.34 -6.29 38.64
CA THR A 463 -6.53 -7.34 39.65
C THR A 463 -7.63 -8.32 39.22
N PRO A 464 -7.66 -9.55 39.76
CA PRO A 464 -8.74 -10.51 39.48
C PRO A 464 -10.13 -9.93 39.73
N GLU A 465 -10.28 -9.12 40.77
CA GLU A 465 -11.58 -8.48 41.13
C GLU A 465 -11.97 -7.42 40.08
N GLN A 466 -11.01 -6.64 39.59
CA GLN A 466 -11.25 -5.66 38.51
C GLN A 466 -11.61 -6.35 37.21
N ALA A 467 -10.89 -7.40 36.84
CA ALA A 467 -11.17 -8.20 35.65
C ALA A 467 -12.56 -8.83 35.70
N ALA A 468 -12.93 -9.42 36.84
CA ALA A 468 -14.24 -9.97 37.06
C ALA A 468 -15.37 -8.91 37.00
N TYR A 469 -15.15 -7.71 37.55
CA TYR A 469 -16.08 -6.60 37.46
C TYR A 469 -16.32 -6.14 36.02
N LEU A 470 -15.27 -6.09 35.21
CA LEU A 470 -15.34 -5.71 33.80
C LEU A 470 -15.83 -6.85 32.89
N GLY A 471 -15.80 -8.09 33.37
CA GLY A 471 -16.13 -9.27 32.55
C GLY A 471 -15.09 -9.59 31.47
N VAL A 472 -13.81 -9.30 31.73
CA VAL A 472 -12.70 -9.56 30.81
C VAL A 472 -11.62 -10.42 31.51
N PRO A 473 -10.77 -11.16 30.76
CA PRO A 473 -9.59 -11.81 31.34
C PRO A 473 -8.56 -10.79 31.88
N VAL A 474 -7.76 -11.18 32.87
CA VAL A 474 -6.70 -10.32 33.44
C VAL A 474 -5.69 -9.90 32.36
N GLU A 475 -5.34 -10.81 31.46
CA GLU A 475 -4.37 -10.60 30.37
C GLU A 475 -5.00 -10.03 29.10
N GLY A 476 -6.32 -9.85 29.03
CA GLY A 476 -7.04 -9.44 27.83
C GLY A 476 -7.55 -10.63 26.99
N PRO A 477 -8.18 -10.41 25.87
CA PRO A 477 -8.41 -9.10 25.25
C PRO A 477 -9.40 -8.23 26.06
N TYR A 478 -9.11 -6.93 26.11
CA TYR A 478 -9.89 -5.99 26.95
C TYR A 478 -11.13 -5.44 26.25
N LYS A 479 -11.25 -5.65 24.95
CA LYS A 479 -12.37 -5.22 24.11
C LYS A 479 -12.89 -6.36 23.26
N PRO A 480 -14.19 -6.40 22.94
CA PRO A 480 -14.74 -7.39 22.00
C PRO A 480 -14.23 -7.18 20.57
N ASP A 481 -14.32 -8.22 19.75
CA ASP A 481 -13.76 -8.23 18.37
C ASP A 481 -14.29 -7.10 17.48
N HIS A 482 -15.55 -6.70 17.67
CA HIS A 482 -16.18 -5.63 16.88
C HIS A 482 -15.76 -4.21 17.30
N TYR A 483 -15.07 -4.04 18.44
CA TYR A 483 -14.68 -2.71 18.90
C TYR A 483 -13.55 -2.12 18.05
N ARG A 484 -13.77 -0.88 17.59
CA ARG A 484 -12.81 -0.08 16.83
C ARG A 484 -12.49 1.19 17.61
N TYR A 485 -11.28 1.33 18.10
CA TYR A 485 -10.77 2.43 18.93
C TYR A 485 -10.96 3.81 18.34
#